data_4e519bd1cce521dd4e2d8e6f02cd7ecb
#
_entry.id   4e519bd1cce521dd4e2d8e6f02cd7ecb
#
_cell.length_a   1.000
_cell.length_b   1.000
_cell.length_c   1.000
_cell.angle_alpha   90.00
_cell.angle_beta   90.00
_cell.angle_gamma   90.00
#
_symmetry.space_group_name_H-M   'P 1'
#
loop_
_entity.id
_entity.type
_entity.pdbx_description
1 polymer ?
#
loop_
_entity_poly.entity_id
_entity_poly.type
_entity_poly.pdbx_seq_one_letter_code
_entity_poly.pdbx_strand_id
1 'polypeptide(L)'
;GWLNEDGFGHISTFGGAELGCIAALKTLEICSREETRSMVHYIADYVGQRLAAVQATYPDWFVGIRQNGVILGLEFAHPQGAKYVMRHLYENGVWAIFSTLDPRVLQYKPGILLKPEVAEEMLDRTELAIGKAYAEIRNERRSA
;
A
#
# COMPACT_ATOMS: atom_id res chain seq x y z
N GLY A 1 -25.54 21.81 6.78
CA GLY A 1 -24.11 21.47 6.67
C GLY A 1 -23.50 22.20 5.49
N TRP A 2 -22.19 22.25 5.38
CA TRP A 2 -21.43 22.99 4.35
C TRP A 2 -21.88 22.73 2.90
N LEU A 3 -22.36 21.53 2.58
CA LEU A 3 -22.96 21.19 1.26
C LEU A 3 -24.25 21.98 0.96
N ASN A 4 -24.95 22.48 1.98
CA ASN A 4 -26.15 23.31 1.78
C ASN A 4 -25.79 24.79 1.55
N GLU A 5 -24.59 25.19 1.97
CA GLU A 5 -24.07 26.55 1.81
C GLU A 5 -23.39 26.75 0.47
N ASP A 6 -22.71 25.68 -0.01
CA ASP A 6 -22.08 25.64 -1.33
C ASP A 6 -22.41 24.32 -2.06
N GLY A 7 -23.47 24.35 -2.85
CA GLY A 7 -23.88 23.23 -3.69
C GLY A 7 -22.87 22.87 -4.79
N PHE A 8 -21.93 23.76 -5.09
CA PHE A 8 -20.83 23.50 -6.04
C PHE A 8 -19.58 22.96 -5.38
N GLY A 9 -19.48 22.97 -4.05
CA GLY A 9 -18.33 22.47 -3.31
C GLY A 9 -18.09 20.96 -3.47
N HIS A 10 -19.08 20.23 -3.96
CA HIS A 10 -18.98 18.79 -4.28
C HIS A 10 -19.75 18.44 -5.54
N ILE A 11 -19.13 18.64 -6.71
CA ILE A 11 -19.70 18.30 -8.00
C ILE A 11 -19.01 17.04 -8.54
N SER A 12 -19.81 16.10 -9.05
CA SER A 12 -19.35 14.93 -9.79
C SER A 12 -20.06 14.82 -11.12
N THR A 13 -19.32 14.85 -12.23
CA THR A 13 -19.86 14.70 -13.59
C THR A 13 -20.62 13.39 -13.77
N PHE A 14 -20.16 12.31 -13.12
CA PHE A 14 -20.78 10.98 -13.20
C PHE A 14 -21.48 10.57 -11.90
N GLY A 15 -21.66 11.50 -10.94
CA GLY A 15 -22.43 11.25 -9.72
C GLY A 15 -23.87 10.88 -10.05
N GLY A 16 -24.35 9.76 -9.52
CA GLY A 16 -25.68 9.24 -9.82
C GLY A 16 -25.83 8.50 -11.15
N ALA A 17 -24.74 8.31 -11.93
CA ALA A 17 -24.81 7.48 -13.15
C ALA A 17 -25.22 6.04 -12.77
N GLU A 18 -26.20 5.48 -13.47
CA GLU A 18 -26.83 4.20 -13.13
C GLU A 18 -25.82 3.05 -12.98
N LEU A 19 -24.92 2.88 -13.95
CA LEU A 19 -23.89 1.84 -13.91
C LEU A 19 -22.95 2.02 -12.72
N GLY A 20 -22.59 3.27 -12.41
CA GLY A 20 -21.77 3.60 -11.23
C GLY A 20 -22.48 3.25 -9.93
N CYS A 21 -23.77 3.54 -9.83
CA CYS A 21 -24.58 3.20 -8.65
C CYS A 21 -24.72 1.69 -8.48
N ILE A 22 -24.94 0.93 -9.56
CA ILE A 22 -25.01 -0.53 -9.52
C ILE A 22 -23.66 -1.11 -9.04
N ALA A 23 -22.55 -0.64 -9.59
CA ALA A 23 -21.21 -1.07 -9.17
C ALA A 23 -20.94 -0.74 -7.70
N ALA A 24 -21.32 0.45 -7.24
CA ALA A 24 -21.18 0.86 -5.85
C ALA A 24 -22.02 0.01 -4.90
N LEU A 25 -23.27 -0.28 -5.24
CA LEU A 25 -24.13 -1.16 -4.45
C LEU A 25 -23.54 -2.56 -4.35
N LYS A 26 -23.02 -3.11 -5.44
CA LYS A 26 -22.38 -4.44 -5.44
C LYS A 26 -21.09 -4.45 -4.62
N THR A 27 -20.31 -3.39 -4.70
CA THR A 27 -19.09 -3.24 -3.87
C THR A 27 -19.45 -3.20 -2.38
N LEU A 28 -20.46 -2.41 -1.99
CA LEU A 28 -20.93 -2.35 -0.61
C LEU A 28 -21.44 -3.72 -0.12
N GLU A 29 -22.20 -4.44 -0.95
CA GLU A 29 -22.67 -5.80 -0.63
C GLU A 29 -21.49 -6.73 -0.33
N ILE A 30 -20.46 -6.74 -1.19
CA ILE A 30 -19.28 -7.60 -1.03
C ILE A 30 -18.47 -7.18 0.22
N CYS A 31 -18.21 -5.89 0.39
CA CYS A 31 -17.42 -5.38 1.53
C CYS A 31 -18.12 -5.60 2.88
N SER A 32 -19.47 -5.67 2.89
CA SER A 32 -20.27 -5.88 4.10
C SER A 32 -20.38 -7.34 4.53
N ARG A 33 -19.95 -8.30 3.70
CA ARG A 33 -19.99 -9.73 4.03
C ARG A 33 -19.03 -10.03 5.17
N GLU A 34 -19.45 -10.86 6.11
CA GLU A 34 -18.63 -11.27 7.25
C GLU A 34 -17.36 -12.01 6.80
N GLU A 35 -17.46 -12.84 5.75
CA GLU A 35 -16.31 -13.54 5.18
C GLU A 35 -15.28 -12.58 4.61
N THR A 36 -15.73 -11.51 3.92
CA THR A 36 -14.82 -10.47 3.38
C THR A 36 -14.13 -9.72 4.53
N ARG A 37 -14.88 -9.35 5.55
CA ARG A 37 -14.34 -8.63 6.72
C ARG A 37 -13.32 -9.48 7.47
N SER A 38 -13.65 -10.74 7.73
CA SER A 38 -12.74 -11.69 8.39
C SER A 38 -11.47 -11.91 7.59
N MET A 39 -11.57 -12.03 6.26
CA MET A 39 -10.42 -12.16 5.37
C MET A 39 -9.56 -10.90 5.39
N VAL A 40 -10.16 -9.71 5.38
CA VAL A 40 -9.43 -8.43 5.47
C VAL A 40 -8.63 -8.34 6.77
N HIS A 41 -9.20 -8.74 7.91
CA HIS A 41 -8.48 -8.78 9.18
C HIS A 41 -7.31 -9.76 9.13
N TYR A 42 -7.55 -10.98 8.65
CA TYR A 42 -6.50 -11.98 8.51
C TYR A 42 -5.34 -11.49 7.63
N ILE A 43 -5.65 -10.95 6.44
CA ILE A 43 -4.62 -10.41 5.52
C ILE A 43 -3.90 -9.20 6.13
N ALA A 44 -4.61 -8.33 6.83
CA ALA A 44 -3.98 -7.17 7.49
C ALA A 44 -2.95 -7.62 8.54
N ASP A 45 -3.31 -8.57 9.39
CA ASP A 45 -2.43 -9.11 10.42
C ASP A 45 -1.23 -9.83 9.79
N TYR A 46 -1.46 -10.67 8.79
CA TYR A 46 -0.42 -11.42 8.08
C TYR A 46 0.58 -10.48 7.40
N VAL A 47 0.09 -9.49 6.64
CA VAL A 47 0.93 -8.48 5.97
C VAL A 47 1.73 -7.67 6.99
N GLY A 48 1.08 -7.23 8.07
CA GLY A 48 1.74 -6.47 9.13
C GLY A 48 2.88 -7.24 9.79
N GLN A 49 2.66 -8.52 10.15
CA GLN A 49 3.68 -9.37 10.76
C GLN A 49 4.87 -9.62 9.81
N ARG A 50 4.61 -9.94 8.54
CA ARG A 50 5.66 -10.17 7.54
C ARG A 50 6.49 -8.90 7.30
N LEU A 51 5.85 -7.74 7.15
CA LEU A 51 6.56 -6.47 6.97
C LEU A 51 7.34 -6.06 8.20
N ALA A 52 6.86 -6.34 9.41
CA ALA A 52 7.61 -6.10 10.64
C ALA A 52 8.89 -6.97 10.71
N ALA A 53 8.84 -8.22 10.23
CA ALA A 53 10.02 -9.07 10.12
C ALA A 53 11.05 -8.52 9.10
N VAL A 54 10.57 -8.02 7.96
CA VAL A 54 11.44 -7.35 6.97
C VAL A 54 12.05 -6.07 7.55
N GLN A 55 11.27 -5.28 8.29
CA GLN A 55 11.78 -4.08 8.98
C GLN A 55 12.90 -4.44 9.98
N ALA A 56 12.73 -5.50 10.74
CA ALA A 56 13.76 -5.98 11.67
C ALA A 56 15.06 -6.42 10.97
N THR A 57 14.98 -6.87 9.72
CA THR A 57 16.14 -7.22 8.89
C THR A 57 16.90 -5.97 8.40
N TYR A 58 16.20 -4.85 8.19
CA TYR A 58 16.75 -3.60 7.63
C TYR A 58 16.43 -2.39 8.51
N PRO A 59 16.78 -2.38 9.82
CA PRO A 59 16.32 -1.36 10.77
C PRO A 59 16.81 0.06 10.46
N ASP A 60 18.00 0.21 9.86
CA ASP A 60 18.56 1.49 9.46
C ASP A 60 18.01 2.02 8.13
N TRP A 61 17.25 1.19 7.43
CA TRP A 61 16.72 1.50 6.11
C TRP A 61 15.20 1.58 6.10
N PHE A 62 14.51 0.55 6.56
CA PHE A 62 13.06 0.48 6.68
C PHE A 62 12.66 0.90 8.09
N VAL A 63 12.40 2.20 8.28
CA VAL A 63 12.33 2.82 9.60
C VAL A 63 10.93 2.93 10.19
N GLY A 64 9.87 2.74 9.40
CA GLY A 64 8.52 2.86 9.93
C GLY A 64 7.45 2.13 9.14
N ILE A 65 6.46 1.59 9.85
CA ILE A 65 5.24 1.03 9.30
C ILE A 65 4.06 1.73 9.97
N ARG A 66 3.21 2.35 9.17
CA ARG A 66 1.92 2.88 9.61
C ARG A 66 0.82 2.06 8.94
N GLN A 67 -0.03 1.44 9.72
CA GLN A 67 -1.03 0.49 9.21
C GLN A 67 -2.42 0.78 9.77
N ASN A 68 -3.42 0.75 8.88
CA ASN A 68 -4.82 0.68 9.23
C ASN A 68 -5.51 -0.34 8.30
N GLY A 69 -5.80 -1.52 8.81
CA GLY A 69 -6.24 -2.66 8.01
C GLY A 69 -5.22 -3.00 6.93
N VAL A 70 -5.65 -3.05 5.67
CA VAL A 70 -4.80 -3.31 4.50
C VAL A 70 -4.25 -2.05 3.84
N ILE A 71 -4.35 -0.91 4.49
CA ILE A 71 -3.74 0.36 4.03
C ILE A 71 -2.50 0.61 4.85
N LEU A 72 -1.33 0.61 4.21
CA LEU A 72 -0.05 0.78 4.87
C LEU A 72 0.76 1.92 4.25
N GLY A 73 1.53 2.61 5.10
CA GLY A 73 2.61 3.50 4.71
C GLY A 73 3.92 2.90 5.21
N LEU A 74 4.82 2.58 4.29
CA LEU A 74 6.14 2.03 4.59
C LEU A 74 7.18 3.14 4.46
N GLU A 75 7.85 3.50 5.55
CA GLU A 75 8.77 4.64 5.61
C GLU A 75 10.23 4.17 5.55
N PHE A 76 11.03 4.85 4.71
CA PHE A 76 12.44 4.55 4.49
C PHE A 76 13.33 5.75 4.88
N ALA A 77 14.53 5.47 5.37
CA ALA A 77 15.46 6.48 5.89
C ALA A 77 16.03 7.45 4.83
N HIS A 78 15.96 7.09 3.54
CA HIS A 78 16.49 7.92 2.45
C HIS A 78 15.42 8.90 1.94
N PRO A 79 15.74 10.18 1.59
CA PRO A 79 14.76 11.16 1.08
C PRO A 79 13.96 10.71 -0.13
N GLN A 80 14.49 9.81 -0.95
CA GLN A 80 13.81 9.21 -2.11
C GLN A 80 13.56 7.70 -1.91
N GLY A 81 13.56 7.22 -0.67
CA GLY A 81 13.56 5.80 -0.33
C GLY A 81 12.41 5.02 -0.94
N ALA A 82 11.20 5.56 -0.90
CA ALA A 82 10.05 4.90 -1.50
C ALA A 82 10.13 4.78 -3.02
N LYS A 83 10.82 5.69 -3.73
CA LYS A 83 11.00 5.60 -5.18
C LYS A 83 11.96 4.47 -5.58
N TYR A 84 13.04 4.27 -4.80
CA TYR A 84 13.94 3.14 -5.01
C TYR A 84 13.19 1.82 -4.83
N VAL A 85 12.45 1.68 -3.72
CA VAL A 85 11.67 0.48 -3.45
C VAL A 85 10.59 0.28 -4.50
N MET A 86 9.86 1.33 -4.90
CA MET A 86 8.83 1.27 -5.94
C MET A 86 9.37 0.72 -7.26
N ARG A 87 10.55 1.18 -7.70
CA ARG A 87 11.18 0.69 -8.93
C ARG A 87 11.47 -0.80 -8.83
N HIS A 88 12.13 -1.25 -7.76
CA HIS A 88 12.41 -2.66 -7.56
C HIS A 88 11.16 -3.52 -7.37
N LEU A 89 10.10 -2.99 -6.76
CA LEU A 89 8.81 -3.66 -6.72
C LEU A 89 8.24 -3.88 -8.12
N TYR A 90 8.24 -2.84 -8.95
CA TYR A 90 7.77 -2.93 -10.33
C TYR A 90 8.56 -3.96 -11.15
N GLU A 91 9.89 -3.96 -11.05
CA GLU A 91 10.78 -4.93 -11.69
C GLU A 91 10.52 -6.38 -11.23
N ASN A 92 9.98 -6.57 -10.03
CA ASN A 92 9.63 -7.86 -9.47
C ASN A 92 8.12 -8.15 -9.51
N GLY A 93 7.33 -7.40 -10.31
CA GLY A 93 5.92 -7.68 -10.58
C GLY A 93 4.95 -7.27 -9.48
N VAL A 94 5.36 -6.35 -8.59
CA VAL A 94 4.48 -5.76 -7.57
C VAL A 94 4.31 -4.27 -7.85
N TRP A 95 3.06 -3.81 -7.93
CA TRP A 95 2.75 -2.41 -8.12
C TRP A 95 2.46 -1.72 -6.79
N ALA A 96 3.24 -0.71 -6.44
CA ALA A 96 2.98 0.21 -5.36
C ALA A 96 3.46 1.61 -5.76
N ILE A 97 3.05 2.66 -5.06
CA ILE A 97 3.39 4.04 -5.40
C ILE A 97 3.93 4.79 -4.20
N PHE A 98 4.91 5.66 -4.40
CA PHE A 98 5.38 6.56 -3.35
C PHE A 98 4.32 7.63 -3.01
N SER A 99 4.37 8.17 -1.80
CA SER A 99 3.53 9.31 -1.40
C SER A 99 4.07 10.61 -2.03
N THR A 100 3.17 11.40 -2.64
CA THR A 100 3.51 12.72 -3.16
C THR A 100 3.79 13.73 -2.03
N LEU A 101 3.27 13.49 -0.84
CA LEU A 101 3.49 14.34 0.34
C LEU A 101 4.82 14.06 1.03
N ASP A 102 5.28 12.81 1.00
CA ASP A 102 6.56 12.39 1.57
C ASP A 102 7.18 11.28 0.71
N PRO A 103 8.21 11.60 -0.12
CA PRO A 103 8.86 10.61 -0.99
C PRO A 103 9.61 9.50 -0.26
N ARG A 104 9.75 9.58 1.08
CA ARG A 104 10.26 8.49 1.91
C ARG A 104 9.24 7.39 2.12
N VAL A 105 7.95 7.68 1.89
CA VAL A 105 6.84 6.78 2.22
C VAL A 105 6.27 6.12 0.98
N LEU A 106 6.28 4.80 0.97
CA LEU A 106 5.58 3.98 -0.02
C LEU A 106 4.14 3.74 0.46
N GLN A 107 3.17 4.02 -0.40
CA GLN A 107 1.77 3.63 -0.20
C GLN A 107 1.61 2.16 -0.59
N TYR A 108 1.35 1.30 0.37
CA TYR A 108 1.20 -0.13 0.17
C TYR A 108 -0.24 -0.54 0.51
N LYS A 109 -1.00 -0.88 -0.51
CA LYS A 109 -2.45 -1.07 -0.41
C LYS A 109 -2.88 -2.33 -1.17
N PRO A 110 -2.66 -3.52 -0.60
CA PRO A 110 -3.16 -4.76 -1.20
C PRO A 110 -4.68 -4.77 -1.29
N GLY A 111 -5.21 -5.50 -2.28
CA GLY A 111 -6.65 -5.61 -2.48
C GLY A 111 -7.34 -6.34 -1.33
N ILE A 112 -8.58 -5.93 -1.01
CA ILE A 112 -9.36 -6.51 0.10
C ILE A 112 -9.80 -7.97 -0.14
N LEU A 113 -9.75 -8.44 -1.37
CA LEU A 113 -10.07 -9.83 -1.76
C LEU A 113 -8.79 -10.63 -2.08
N LEU A 114 -7.65 -10.21 -1.56
CA LEU A 114 -6.37 -10.87 -1.77
C LEU A 114 -6.38 -12.26 -1.14
N LYS A 115 -6.02 -13.27 -1.93
CA LYS A 115 -5.90 -14.64 -1.42
C LYS A 115 -4.60 -14.80 -0.63
N PRO A 116 -4.55 -15.68 0.40
CA PRO A 116 -3.34 -15.89 1.21
C PRO A 116 -2.10 -16.24 0.39
N GLU A 117 -2.23 -17.11 -0.63
CA GLU A 117 -1.11 -17.55 -1.46
C GLU A 117 -0.54 -16.39 -2.29
N VAL A 118 -1.41 -15.49 -2.77
CA VAL A 118 -1.00 -14.30 -3.51
C VAL A 118 -0.38 -13.26 -2.57
N ALA A 119 -0.88 -13.17 -1.33
CA ALA A 119 -0.29 -12.30 -0.30
C ALA A 119 1.13 -12.75 0.05
N GLU A 120 1.36 -14.05 0.19
CA GLU A 120 2.68 -14.63 0.45
C GLU A 120 3.66 -14.29 -0.67
N GLU A 121 3.31 -14.60 -1.92
CA GLU A 121 4.14 -14.28 -3.10
C GLU A 121 4.43 -12.78 -3.21
N MET A 122 3.41 -11.93 -3.00
CA MET A 122 3.55 -10.47 -3.01
C MET A 122 4.56 -10.00 -1.95
N LEU A 123 4.51 -10.57 -0.75
CA LEU A 123 5.40 -10.21 0.36
C LEU A 123 6.84 -10.70 0.13
N ASP A 124 7.05 -11.89 -0.41
CA ASP A 124 8.37 -12.39 -0.78
C ASP A 124 9.04 -11.48 -1.83
N ARG A 125 8.28 -11.08 -2.84
CA ARG A 125 8.74 -10.12 -3.86
C ARG A 125 9.01 -8.74 -3.25
N THR A 126 8.23 -8.33 -2.25
CA THR A 126 8.41 -7.06 -1.55
C THR A 126 9.67 -7.06 -0.70
N GLU A 127 9.95 -8.13 0.03
CA GLU A 127 11.19 -8.30 0.80
C GLU A 127 12.40 -8.24 -0.12
N LEU A 128 12.38 -8.97 -1.25
CA LEU A 128 13.43 -8.92 -2.27
C LEU A 128 13.64 -7.50 -2.81
N ALA A 129 12.58 -6.76 -3.10
CA ALA A 129 12.65 -5.40 -3.62
C ALA A 129 13.25 -4.42 -2.59
N ILE A 130 12.87 -4.54 -1.32
CA ILE A 130 13.43 -3.73 -0.22
C ILE A 130 14.93 -4.01 -0.06
N GLY A 131 15.34 -5.28 -0.12
CA GLY A 131 16.76 -5.68 -0.04
C GLY A 131 17.59 -5.13 -1.20
N LYS A 132 17.07 -5.20 -2.44
CA LYS A 132 17.73 -4.64 -3.63
C LYS A 132 17.90 -3.12 -3.53
N ALA A 133 16.84 -2.41 -3.13
CA ALA A 133 16.88 -0.96 -2.93
C ALA A 133 17.90 -0.56 -1.85
N TYR A 134 17.97 -1.30 -0.77
CA TYR A 134 18.97 -1.10 0.29
C TYR A 134 20.40 -1.28 -0.21
N ALA A 135 20.66 -2.35 -0.96
CA ALA A 135 21.99 -2.62 -1.51
C ALA A 135 22.44 -1.53 -2.49
N GLU A 136 21.55 -1.04 -3.33
CA GLU A 136 21.82 0.03 -4.28
C GLU A 136 22.23 1.32 -3.56
N ILE A 137 21.44 1.80 -2.61
CA ILE A 137 21.75 3.03 -1.86
C ILE A 137 23.06 2.93 -1.07
N ARG A 138 23.36 1.76 -0.53
CA ARG A 138 24.66 1.56 0.14
C ARG A 138 25.83 1.65 -0.82
N ASN A 139 25.68 1.17 -2.05
CA ASN A 139 26.73 1.26 -3.07
C ASN A 139 26.93 2.71 -3.54
N GLU A 140 25.86 3.46 -3.76
CA GLU A 140 25.93 4.90 -4.09
C GLU A 140 26.68 5.70 -3.03
N ARG A 141 26.41 5.44 -1.74
CA ARG A 141 27.11 6.11 -0.61
C ARG A 141 28.60 5.75 -0.49
N ARG A 142 29.01 4.61 -1.04
CA ARG A 142 30.44 4.20 -1.04
C ARG A 142 31.22 4.79 -2.21
N SER A 143 30.50 5.21 -3.25
CA SER A 143 31.08 5.75 -4.48
C SER A 143 31.10 7.27 -4.54
N ALA A 144 30.44 7.93 -3.56
CA ALA A 144 30.40 9.40 -3.40
C ALA A 144 31.39 9.87 -2.32
#